data_b96f9b5a9ed09a28c0bb5bf040bb9b89
#
_entry.id   b96f9b5a9ed09a28c0bb5bf040bb9b89
#
_cell.length_a   1.000
_cell.length_b   1.000
_cell.length_c   1.000
_cell.angle_alpha   90.00
_cell.angle_beta   90.00
_cell.angle_gamma   90.00
#
_symmetry.space_group_name_H-M   'P 1'
#
loop_
_entity.id
_entity.type
_entity.pdbx_description
1 polymer ?
#
loop_
_entity_poly.entity_id
_entity_poly.type
_entity_poly.pdbx_seq_one_letter_code
_entity_poly.pdbx_strand_id
1 'polypeptide(L)'
;MSVHPNINWLLISLFATMLTLATACSNQVTSTGSHASPERSSFATADAPKEIRIGYQVSPNGELLAKALGLLEKNYPNTKINWLKFDSGRDVNTAMASGSIDFGLVGTPPGAIGIAKGLPYQVYYLHDVIGESEALIVKKSSGIQSLHDLKGKKIATTFSSTSHFSLLGALKTAGLDPEKDKITILDMQPPDIYAAWKRNDIDGAYIWQPTQAKLVSDSGTVIVTSKELADKGVVTAEFGIVHKDFAQKYPHIVKGYVSLLDQAVHYYREKPEQSAQLLSKELELSPEESLQTMRQIIWLDASEQKKYFGQSGQPGQLAKVLKDTGDYLVTQKAIPSAPDVTTYQQALLRDLYK
;
A
#
# COMPACT_ATOMS: atom_id res chain seq x y z
N MET A 1 -28.12 -30.88 -57.28
CA MET A 1 -29.58 -30.99 -57.09
C MET A 1 -29.91 -29.86 -56.16
N SER A 2 -30.30 -28.74 -56.67
CA SER A 2 -31.63 -28.25 -57.02
C SER A 2 -32.49 -28.17 -55.73
N VAL A 3 -33.14 -27.10 -55.29
CA VAL A 3 -33.70 -25.94 -56.02
C VAL A 3 -34.18 -24.94 -54.97
N HIS A 4 -33.94 -23.66 -55.18
CA HIS A 4 -34.80 -22.55 -54.74
C HIS A 4 -36.18 -22.65 -55.45
N PRO A 5 -37.25 -21.88 -55.16
CA PRO A 5 -37.27 -20.45 -55.05
C PRO A 5 -38.46 -19.78 -54.29
N ASN A 6 -38.37 -18.46 -54.15
CA ASN A 6 -39.31 -17.38 -54.55
C ASN A 6 -40.48 -17.02 -53.60
N ILE A 7 -40.55 -15.74 -53.26
CA ILE A 7 -41.05 -14.52 -53.96
C ILE A 7 -42.52 -14.18 -53.69
N ASN A 8 -42.79 -13.02 -53.18
CA ASN A 8 -43.59 -11.86 -53.66
C ASN A 8 -44.60 -11.32 -52.64
N TRP A 9 -44.56 -10.09 -52.43
CA TRP A 9 -45.13 -8.86 -53.00
C TRP A 9 -46.27 -8.27 -52.19
N LEU A 10 -46.11 -7.02 -51.78
CA LEU A 10 -46.75 -5.74 -52.13
C LEU A 10 -48.19 -5.47 -51.68
N LEU A 11 -48.43 -4.32 -51.09
CA LEU A 11 -49.24 -3.14 -51.49
C LEU A 11 -49.59 -2.32 -50.22
N ILE A 12 -49.10 -1.09 -50.13
CA ILE A 12 -49.63 0.24 -50.49
C ILE A 12 -51.07 0.49 -50.03
N SER A 13 -51.31 1.46 -49.14
CA SER A 13 -52.16 2.62 -49.45
C SER A 13 -52.11 3.67 -48.31
N LEU A 14 -51.85 4.85 -48.83
CA LEU A 14 -52.10 6.20 -48.33
C LEU A 14 -53.53 6.40 -47.82
N PHE A 15 -53.77 7.17 -46.74
CA PHE A 15 -54.75 8.26 -46.74
C PHE A 15 -54.42 9.31 -45.66
N ALA A 16 -54.72 10.52 -46.06
CA ALA A 16 -54.34 11.78 -45.44
C ALA A 16 -55.45 12.40 -44.57
N THR A 17 -54.97 13.40 -43.80
CA THR A 17 -55.71 14.57 -43.27
C THR A 17 -56.78 14.40 -42.19
N MET A 18 -56.64 15.04 -41.03
CA MET A 18 -57.25 16.33 -40.72
C MET A 18 -56.85 16.85 -39.32
N LEU A 19 -56.65 18.15 -39.30
CA LEU A 19 -56.38 19.03 -38.15
C LEU A 19 -57.62 19.17 -37.29
N THR A 20 -57.48 19.11 -35.91
CA THR A 20 -58.28 19.93 -35.01
C THR A 20 -57.47 20.28 -33.77
N LEU A 21 -57.35 21.58 -33.51
CA LEU A 21 -56.88 22.16 -32.26
C LEU A 21 -57.92 21.94 -31.16
N ALA A 22 -57.49 21.48 -29.98
CA ALA A 22 -58.19 21.66 -28.73
C ALA A 22 -57.20 21.85 -27.59
N THR A 23 -57.13 23.05 -27.09
CA THR A 23 -56.49 23.48 -25.87
C THR A 23 -57.18 22.87 -24.65
N ALA A 24 -56.44 22.10 -23.84
CA ALA A 24 -56.86 21.77 -22.48
C ALA A 24 -55.61 21.71 -21.58
N CYS A 25 -55.55 22.61 -20.61
CA CYS A 25 -54.62 22.57 -19.49
C CYS A 25 -54.83 21.33 -18.64
N SER A 26 -53.80 20.53 -18.47
CA SER A 26 -53.78 19.46 -17.51
C SER A 26 -52.38 19.38 -16.87
N ASN A 27 -52.33 19.57 -15.55
CA ASN A 27 -51.15 19.42 -14.74
C ASN A 27 -50.56 18.01 -14.90
N GLN A 28 -49.40 17.91 -15.52
CA GLN A 28 -48.64 16.66 -15.56
C GLN A 28 -47.48 16.80 -14.59
N VAL A 29 -47.60 16.03 -13.47
CA VAL A 29 -46.49 15.72 -12.58
C VAL A 29 -45.54 14.81 -13.37
N THR A 30 -44.49 15.36 -13.92
CA THR A 30 -43.40 14.58 -14.49
C THR A 30 -42.46 14.15 -13.39
N SER A 31 -42.55 12.88 -12.98
CA SER A 31 -41.50 12.21 -12.27
C SER A 31 -40.32 11.98 -13.24
N THR A 32 -39.43 12.94 -13.34
CA THR A 32 -38.11 12.75 -13.95
C THR A 32 -37.26 11.93 -12.99
N GLY A 33 -37.17 10.63 -13.24
CA GLY A 33 -36.10 9.80 -12.71
C GLY A 33 -34.76 10.31 -13.20
N SER A 34 -34.15 11.18 -12.41
CA SER A 34 -32.78 11.61 -12.61
C SER A 34 -31.88 10.42 -12.29
N HIS A 35 -31.39 9.73 -13.30
CA HIS A 35 -30.18 8.93 -13.15
C HIS A 35 -29.05 9.92 -12.86
N ALA A 36 -28.77 10.16 -11.59
CA ALA A 36 -27.57 10.84 -11.15
C ALA A 36 -26.38 10.00 -11.61
N SER A 37 -25.75 10.41 -12.70
CA SER A 37 -24.36 10.03 -12.96
C SER A 37 -23.55 10.48 -11.76
N PRO A 38 -22.59 9.66 -11.24
CA PRO A 38 -21.75 10.10 -10.14
C PRO A 38 -21.00 11.37 -10.59
N GLU A 39 -21.26 12.48 -9.91
CA GLU A 39 -20.53 13.71 -10.11
C GLU A 39 -19.05 13.41 -9.94
N ARG A 40 -18.28 13.64 -11.00
CA ARG A 40 -16.82 13.68 -10.94
C ARG A 40 -16.46 14.92 -10.09
N SER A 41 -16.23 14.72 -8.82
CA SER A 41 -15.59 15.74 -8.01
C SER A 41 -14.12 15.83 -8.46
N SER A 42 -13.83 16.67 -9.46
CA SER A 42 -12.45 17.02 -9.76
C SER A 42 -11.97 17.95 -8.64
N PHE A 43 -10.93 17.56 -7.94
CA PHE A 43 -10.22 18.40 -6.97
C PHE A 43 -9.36 19.47 -7.68
N ALA A 44 -9.63 19.74 -8.96
CA ALA A 44 -8.93 20.76 -9.76
C ALA A 44 -9.11 22.13 -9.12
N THR A 45 -8.18 22.49 -8.24
CA THR A 45 -8.11 23.82 -7.63
C THR A 45 -7.14 24.68 -8.46
N ALA A 46 -7.43 25.98 -8.56
CA ALA A 46 -6.56 26.96 -9.22
C ALA A 46 -5.14 27.02 -8.60
N ASP A 47 -4.95 26.44 -7.41
CA ASP A 47 -3.71 26.45 -6.63
C ASP A 47 -3.03 25.07 -6.56
N ALA A 48 -3.29 24.18 -7.52
CA ALA A 48 -2.60 22.90 -7.59
C ALA A 48 -1.15 23.09 -8.08
N PRO A 49 -0.17 22.29 -7.54
CA PRO A 49 1.21 22.34 -8.02
C PRO A 49 1.31 21.90 -9.47
N LYS A 50 2.35 22.36 -10.20
CA LYS A 50 2.61 21.89 -11.57
C LYS A 50 3.01 20.41 -11.60
N GLU A 51 3.58 19.90 -10.53
CA GLU A 51 4.08 18.54 -10.40
C GLU A 51 3.88 18.02 -8.98
N ILE A 52 3.52 16.74 -8.88
CA ILE A 52 3.50 15.96 -7.61
C ILE A 52 4.41 14.74 -7.82
N ARG A 53 5.36 14.55 -6.92
CA ARG A 53 6.34 13.47 -6.96
C ARG A 53 6.02 12.47 -5.84
N ILE A 54 5.68 11.23 -6.22
CA ILE A 54 5.23 10.19 -5.30
C ILE A 54 6.22 9.04 -5.32
N GLY A 55 6.90 8.84 -4.19
CA GLY A 55 7.79 7.70 -3.98
C GLY A 55 7.00 6.49 -3.50
N TYR A 56 6.85 5.47 -4.34
CA TYR A 56 6.11 4.25 -4.02
C TYR A 56 7.01 3.03 -3.93
N GLN A 57 6.55 2.02 -3.20
CA GLN A 57 7.13 0.67 -3.19
C GLN A 57 6.16 -0.31 -3.84
N VAL A 58 6.70 -1.41 -4.38
CA VAL A 58 5.86 -2.48 -4.93
C VAL A 58 5.33 -3.32 -3.77
N SER A 59 4.19 -2.90 -3.23
CA SER A 59 3.41 -3.57 -2.19
C SER A 59 1.94 -3.52 -2.58
N PRO A 60 1.16 -4.62 -2.40
CA PRO A 60 -0.24 -4.65 -2.81
C PRO A 60 -1.13 -3.86 -1.83
N ASN A 61 -1.11 -2.55 -1.91
CA ASN A 61 -1.85 -1.63 -1.03
C ASN A 61 -2.68 -0.60 -1.80
N GLY A 62 -3.39 0.28 -1.07
CA GLY A 62 -4.26 1.31 -1.64
C GLY A 62 -3.52 2.32 -2.52
N GLU A 63 -2.25 2.62 -2.24
CA GLU A 63 -1.44 3.55 -3.06
C GLU A 63 -1.12 2.95 -4.44
N LEU A 64 -0.66 1.68 -4.47
CA LEU A 64 -0.37 1.00 -5.72
C LEU A 64 -1.64 0.84 -6.57
N LEU A 65 -2.80 0.57 -5.93
CA LEU A 65 -4.07 0.48 -6.63
C LEU A 65 -4.56 1.86 -7.12
N ALA A 66 -4.39 2.93 -6.36
CA ALA A 66 -4.70 4.29 -6.80
C ALA A 66 -3.88 4.69 -8.03
N LYS A 67 -2.58 4.31 -8.06
CA LYS A 67 -1.69 4.44 -9.23
C LYS A 67 -2.23 3.66 -10.43
N ALA A 68 -2.52 2.37 -10.25
CA ALA A 68 -3.02 1.51 -11.34
C ALA A 68 -4.36 1.97 -11.89
N LEU A 69 -5.22 2.55 -11.08
CA LEU A 69 -6.49 3.16 -11.48
C LEU A 69 -6.32 4.55 -12.12
N GLY A 70 -5.14 5.18 -12.04
CA GLY A 70 -4.88 6.54 -12.51
C GLY A 70 -5.73 7.58 -11.78
N LEU A 71 -5.95 7.41 -10.47
CA LEU A 71 -6.86 8.27 -9.72
C LEU A 71 -6.35 9.71 -9.60
N LEU A 72 -5.04 9.89 -9.39
CA LEU A 72 -4.46 11.22 -9.27
C LEU A 72 -4.49 11.96 -10.60
N GLU A 73 -4.08 11.32 -11.67
CA GLU A 73 -4.06 11.87 -13.02
C GLU A 73 -5.46 12.33 -13.46
N LYS A 74 -6.50 11.54 -13.11
CA LYS A 74 -7.90 11.87 -13.42
C LYS A 74 -8.44 13.04 -12.61
N ASN A 75 -7.97 13.20 -11.35
CA ASN A 75 -8.46 14.24 -10.44
C ASN A 75 -7.64 15.53 -10.51
N TYR A 76 -6.39 15.45 -10.95
CA TYR A 76 -5.47 16.59 -11.13
C TYR A 76 -4.95 16.67 -12.58
N PRO A 77 -5.81 16.87 -13.59
CA PRO A 77 -5.43 16.75 -15.01
C PRO A 77 -4.41 17.80 -15.47
N ASN A 78 -4.25 18.90 -14.74
CA ASN A 78 -3.28 19.97 -15.02
C ASN A 78 -1.99 19.84 -14.21
N THR A 79 -1.85 18.79 -13.40
CA THR A 79 -0.68 18.52 -12.57
C THR A 79 0.03 17.27 -13.12
N LYS A 80 1.32 17.39 -13.36
CA LYS A 80 2.14 16.22 -13.73
C LYS A 80 2.31 15.32 -12.51
N ILE A 81 1.88 14.08 -12.58
CA ILE A 81 2.10 13.07 -11.52
C ILE A 81 3.32 12.23 -11.89
N ASN A 82 4.34 12.28 -11.05
CA ASN A 82 5.56 11.49 -11.19
C ASN A 82 5.58 10.39 -10.12
N TRP A 83 5.43 9.15 -10.55
CA TRP A 83 5.60 7.98 -9.72
C TRP A 83 7.06 7.50 -9.78
N LEU A 84 7.76 7.50 -8.64
CA LEU A 84 9.14 7.08 -8.49
C LEU A 84 9.18 5.80 -7.66
N LYS A 85 9.65 4.72 -8.27
CA LYS A 85 9.78 3.42 -7.60
C LYS A 85 11.01 3.41 -6.69
N PHE A 86 10.82 2.91 -5.48
CA PHE A 86 11.88 2.63 -4.51
C PHE A 86 11.81 1.17 -4.06
N ASP A 87 12.96 0.57 -3.79
CA ASP A 87 13.04 -0.82 -3.37
C ASP A 87 12.86 -0.99 -1.85
N SER A 88 13.01 0.09 -1.06
CA SER A 88 12.83 0.05 0.39
C SER A 88 12.46 1.41 0.99
N GLY A 89 11.88 1.40 2.21
CA GLY A 89 11.60 2.62 2.98
C GLY A 89 12.87 3.38 3.40
N ARG A 90 14.04 2.75 3.45
CA ARG A 90 15.34 3.39 3.64
C ARG A 90 15.65 4.35 2.48
N ASP A 91 15.39 3.93 1.26
CA ASP A 91 15.65 4.73 0.06
C ASP A 91 14.62 5.86 -0.06
N VAL A 92 13.35 5.60 0.31
CA VAL A 92 12.30 6.63 0.43
C VAL A 92 12.72 7.71 1.44
N ASN A 93 13.25 7.35 2.61
CA ASN A 93 13.78 8.32 3.58
C ASN A 93 14.90 9.19 3.00
N THR A 94 15.79 8.61 2.19
CA THR A 94 16.87 9.35 1.52
C THR A 94 16.30 10.35 0.50
N ALA A 95 15.32 9.93 -0.31
CA ALA A 95 14.65 10.80 -1.27
C ALA A 95 13.84 11.92 -0.58
N MET A 96 13.18 11.61 0.54
CA MET A 96 12.45 12.59 1.33
C MET A 96 13.38 13.63 1.97
N ALA A 97 14.52 13.18 2.52
CA ALA A 97 15.53 14.06 3.11
C ALA A 97 16.14 15.03 2.09
N SER A 98 16.28 14.61 0.83
CA SER A 98 16.78 15.46 -0.27
C SER A 98 15.72 16.35 -0.92
N GLY A 99 14.45 16.22 -0.53
CA GLY A 99 13.32 16.92 -1.18
C GLY A 99 13.04 16.45 -2.61
N SER A 100 13.47 15.23 -2.97
CA SER A 100 13.26 14.67 -4.31
C SER A 100 11.84 14.13 -4.52
N ILE A 101 11.09 13.89 -3.44
CA ILE A 101 9.70 13.44 -3.45
C ILE A 101 8.84 14.29 -2.52
N ASP A 102 7.55 14.38 -2.82
CA ASP A 102 6.55 15.10 -2.03
C ASP A 102 5.77 14.15 -1.12
N PHE A 103 5.46 12.96 -1.62
CA PHE A 103 4.84 11.85 -0.89
C PHE A 103 5.73 10.62 -0.93
N GLY A 104 5.61 9.73 0.05
CA GLY A 104 6.34 8.46 0.07
C GLY A 104 5.66 7.42 0.95
N LEU A 105 5.99 6.15 0.72
CA LEU A 105 5.54 4.99 1.49
C LEU A 105 6.69 4.44 2.33
N VAL A 106 6.49 4.26 3.63
CA VAL A 106 7.47 3.64 4.53
C VAL A 106 6.80 2.72 5.53
N GLY A 107 7.53 1.69 5.96
CA GLY A 107 7.12 0.86 7.10
C GLY A 107 7.47 1.48 8.45
N THR A 108 7.01 0.87 9.54
CA THR A 108 7.21 1.37 10.91
C THR A 108 8.69 1.58 11.28
N PRO A 109 9.66 0.68 11.02
CA PRO A 109 11.05 0.93 11.36
C PRO A 109 11.69 2.09 10.59
N PRO A 110 11.64 2.17 9.25
CA PRO A 110 12.20 3.32 8.55
C PRO A 110 11.48 4.62 8.91
N GLY A 111 10.17 4.58 9.19
CA GLY A 111 9.43 5.74 9.67
C GLY A 111 9.87 6.21 11.05
N ALA A 112 10.03 5.28 12.00
CA ALA A 112 10.55 5.59 13.34
C ALA A 112 11.97 6.18 13.28
N ILE A 113 12.85 5.61 12.44
CA ILE A 113 14.20 6.13 12.19
C ILE A 113 14.16 7.55 11.62
N GLY A 114 13.33 7.81 10.63
CA GLY A 114 13.25 9.10 9.98
C GLY A 114 12.71 10.19 10.92
N ILE A 115 11.69 9.87 11.74
CA ILE A 115 11.18 10.79 12.77
C ILE A 115 12.25 11.05 13.83
N ALA A 116 12.94 10.02 14.30
CA ALA A 116 14.02 10.15 15.28
C ALA A 116 15.18 11.01 14.77
N LYS A 117 15.47 10.96 13.48
CA LYS A 117 16.49 11.79 12.80
C LYS A 117 15.99 13.19 12.42
N GLY A 118 14.72 13.51 12.68
CA GLY A 118 14.13 14.81 12.36
C GLY A 118 13.94 15.05 10.86
N LEU A 119 13.73 13.99 10.06
CA LEU A 119 13.47 14.16 8.63
C LEU A 119 12.25 15.06 8.36
N PRO A 120 12.23 15.82 7.27
CA PRO A 120 11.25 16.88 7.02
C PRO A 120 9.91 16.34 6.51
N TYR A 121 9.28 15.39 7.21
CA TYR A 121 7.99 14.84 6.80
C TYR A 121 7.01 14.67 7.96
N GLN A 122 5.76 14.43 7.59
CA GLN A 122 4.68 14.04 8.49
C GLN A 122 3.98 12.80 7.93
N VAL A 123 3.40 11.98 8.81
CA VAL A 123 2.60 10.81 8.44
C VAL A 123 1.17 11.25 8.18
N TYR A 124 0.63 10.92 7.00
CA TYR A 124 -0.70 11.35 6.61
C TYR A 124 -1.73 10.22 6.49
N TYR A 125 -1.31 8.97 6.30
CA TYR A 125 -2.21 7.84 6.09
C TYR A 125 -1.56 6.53 6.55
N LEU A 126 -2.30 5.65 7.21
CA LEU A 126 -1.87 4.27 7.50
C LEU A 126 -2.49 3.36 6.44
N HIS A 127 -1.66 2.82 5.55
CA HIS A 127 -2.13 2.00 4.43
C HIS A 127 -2.66 0.66 4.89
N ASP A 128 -1.90 0.00 5.76
CA ASP A 128 -2.19 -1.35 6.22
C ASP A 128 -1.46 -1.71 7.51
N VAL A 129 -1.89 -2.83 8.10
CA VAL A 129 -1.14 -3.56 9.12
C VAL A 129 -0.59 -4.83 8.47
N ILE A 130 0.73 -5.00 8.55
CA ILE A 130 1.42 -6.12 7.95
C ILE A 130 1.05 -7.42 8.69
N GLY A 131 0.63 -8.41 7.91
CA GLY A 131 0.20 -9.71 8.40
C GLY A 131 1.01 -10.85 7.78
N GLU A 132 0.35 -11.70 7.01
CA GLU A 132 0.97 -12.84 6.32
C GLU A 132 1.75 -12.42 5.06
N SER A 133 1.63 -11.16 4.64
CA SER A 133 2.32 -10.59 3.48
C SER A 133 3.83 -10.40 3.68
N GLU A 134 4.33 -10.67 4.87
CA GLU A 134 5.75 -10.59 5.23
C GLU A 134 6.11 -11.80 6.09
N ALA A 135 7.14 -12.56 5.70
CA ALA A 135 7.48 -13.81 6.35
C ALA A 135 8.96 -14.20 6.20
N LEU A 136 9.42 -15.10 7.06
CA LEU A 136 10.65 -15.86 6.86
C LEU A 136 10.38 -17.06 5.97
N ILE A 137 10.98 -17.06 4.80
CA ILE A 137 10.94 -18.16 3.83
C ILE A 137 12.31 -18.82 3.78
N VAL A 138 12.34 -20.13 3.83
CA VAL A 138 13.56 -20.93 3.74
C VAL A 138 13.50 -21.92 2.60
N LYS A 139 14.64 -22.28 2.04
CA LYS A 139 14.71 -23.32 1.02
C LYS A 139 14.38 -24.68 1.63
N LYS A 140 13.57 -25.48 0.94
CA LYS A 140 13.33 -26.88 1.35
C LYS A 140 14.63 -27.67 1.47
N SER A 141 15.60 -27.39 0.60
CA SER A 141 16.93 -28.03 0.62
C SER A 141 17.82 -27.62 1.79
N SER A 142 17.49 -26.54 2.52
CA SER A 142 18.28 -26.07 3.66
C SER A 142 18.17 -26.92 4.91
N GLY A 143 17.12 -27.77 4.98
CA GLY A 143 16.81 -28.59 6.16
C GLY A 143 16.21 -27.82 7.33
N ILE A 144 15.91 -26.52 7.17
CA ILE A 144 15.31 -25.66 8.21
C ILE A 144 13.82 -25.98 8.32
N GLN A 145 13.35 -26.32 9.50
CA GLN A 145 11.95 -26.60 9.83
C GLN A 145 11.40 -25.67 10.94
N SER A 146 12.29 -25.01 11.68
CA SER A 146 11.96 -24.11 12.78
C SER A 146 12.97 -22.98 12.89
N LEU A 147 12.66 -21.94 13.71
CA LEU A 147 13.61 -20.85 14.01
C LEU A 147 14.93 -21.37 14.62
N HIS A 148 14.90 -22.46 15.41
CA HIS A 148 16.11 -23.00 16.02
C HIS A 148 17.11 -23.60 15.02
N ASP A 149 16.64 -23.99 13.83
CA ASP A 149 17.48 -24.54 12.76
C ASP A 149 18.24 -23.46 11.98
N LEU A 150 18.03 -22.16 12.31
CA LEU A 150 18.73 -21.03 11.71
C LEU A 150 20.21 -20.92 12.13
N LYS A 151 20.63 -21.64 13.16
CA LYS A 151 22.04 -21.63 13.62
C LYS A 151 22.99 -21.99 12.49
N GLY A 152 23.98 -21.10 12.26
CA GLY A 152 24.98 -21.25 11.19
C GLY A 152 24.47 -20.97 9.78
N LYS A 153 23.22 -20.51 9.62
CA LYS A 153 22.59 -20.25 8.32
C LYS A 153 22.76 -18.82 7.84
N LYS A 154 22.57 -18.60 6.52
CA LYS A 154 22.62 -17.31 5.85
C LYS A 154 21.18 -16.87 5.53
N ILE A 155 20.71 -15.81 6.18
CA ILE A 155 19.37 -15.27 6.01
C ILE A 155 19.47 -13.85 5.45
N ALA A 156 18.87 -13.60 4.30
CA ALA A 156 18.83 -12.28 3.69
C ALA A 156 17.59 -11.50 4.17
N THR A 157 17.75 -10.19 4.29
CA THR A 157 16.65 -9.24 4.51
C THR A 157 17.12 -7.83 4.15
N THR A 158 16.21 -6.89 3.90
CA THR A 158 16.55 -5.51 3.66
C THR A 158 16.73 -4.77 4.99
N PHE A 159 17.92 -4.30 5.30
CA PHE A 159 18.19 -3.64 6.59
C PHE A 159 17.38 -2.37 6.78
N SER A 160 17.03 -2.10 8.01
CA SER A 160 16.15 -1.00 8.43
C SER A 160 14.72 -1.06 7.87
N SER A 161 14.28 -2.22 7.37
CA SER A 161 12.90 -2.47 6.94
C SER A 161 12.06 -3.12 8.04
N THR A 162 10.77 -3.30 7.79
CA THR A 162 9.84 -4.11 8.59
C THR A 162 10.31 -5.56 8.69
N SER A 163 10.77 -6.14 7.56
CA SER A 163 11.30 -7.51 7.51
C SER A 163 12.55 -7.71 8.38
N HIS A 164 13.46 -6.74 8.39
CA HIS A 164 14.62 -6.81 9.29
C HIS A 164 14.20 -6.76 10.76
N PHE A 165 13.28 -5.86 11.09
CA PHE A 165 12.72 -5.74 12.44
C PHE A 165 12.02 -7.05 12.86
N SER A 166 11.19 -7.62 11.99
CA SER A 166 10.48 -8.88 12.22
C SER A 166 11.44 -10.07 12.36
N LEU A 167 12.50 -10.16 11.53
CA LEU A 167 13.53 -11.19 11.66
C LEU A 167 14.22 -11.13 13.03
N LEU A 168 14.66 -9.94 13.44
CA LEU A 168 15.30 -9.77 14.75
C LEU A 168 14.33 -10.08 15.90
N GLY A 169 13.05 -9.71 15.74
CA GLY A 169 11.96 -10.07 16.65
C GLY A 169 11.77 -11.58 16.75
N ALA A 170 11.75 -12.28 15.61
CA ALA A 170 11.63 -13.74 15.54
C ALA A 170 12.80 -14.43 16.26
N LEU A 171 14.02 -14.00 15.99
CA LEU A 171 15.22 -14.55 16.66
C LEU A 171 15.16 -14.33 18.16
N LYS A 172 14.81 -13.12 18.61
CA LYS A 172 14.67 -12.80 20.04
C LYS A 172 13.60 -13.66 20.71
N THR A 173 12.45 -13.86 20.09
CA THR A 173 11.37 -14.70 20.66
C THR A 173 11.75 -16.18 20.74
N ALA A 174 12.65 -16.63 19.86
CA ALA A 174 13.22 -17.99 19.90
C ALA A 174 14.44 -18.12 20.82
N GLY A 175 14.86 -17.05 21.49
CA GLY A 175 16.05 -17.06 22.34
C GLY A 175 17.37 -17.19 21.55
N LEU A 176 17.37 -16.80 20.28
CA LEU A 176 18.53 -16.86 19.39
C LEU A 176 19.24 -15.50 19.33
N ASP A 177 20.57 -15.57 19.28
CA ASP A 177 21.45 -14.41 19.12
C ASP A 177 22.25 -14.58 17.83
N PRO A 178 22.17 -13.66 16.86
CA PRO A 178 22.83 -13.82 15.56
C PRO A 178 24.34 -14.08 15.65
N GLU A 179 25.03 -13.41 16.58
CA GLU A 179 26.49 -13.56 16.73
C GLU A 179 26.84 -14.90 17.40
N LYS A 180 26.21 -15.23 18.55
CA LYS A 180 26.47 -16.45 19.31
C LYS A 180 26.09 -17.69 18.55
N ASP A 181 24.95 -17.67 17.85
CA ASP A 181 24.41 -18.80 17.07
C ASP A 181 24.93 -18.81 15.63
N LYS A 182 25.86 -17.89 15.28
CA LYS A 182 26.51 -17.78 13.96
C LYS A 182 25.49 -17.65 12.81
N ILE A 183 24.38 -16.95 13.04
CA ILE A 183 23.39 -16.66 12.00
C ILE A 183 23.90 -15.45 11.22
N THR A 184 24.21 -15.66 9.95
CA THR A 184 24.66 -14.58 9.07
C THR A 184 23.44 -13.86 8.50
N ILE A 185 23.20 -12.60 8.90
CA ILE A 185 22.15 -11.77 8.34
C ILE A 185 22.76 -10.89 7.24
N LEU A 186 22.22 -10.97 6.02
CA LEU A 186 22.74 -10.28 4.84
C LEU A 186 21.80 -9.14 4.43
N ASP A 187 22.35 -7.91 4.30
CA ASP A 187 21.61 -6.75 3.77
C ASP A 187 21.50 -6.85 2.25
N MET A 188 20.28 -7.07 1.76
CA MET A 188 19.98 -7.15 0.33
C MET A 188 18.63 -6.47 0.04
N GLN A 189 18.53 -5.82 -1.12
CA GLN A 189 17.24 -5.33 -1.65
C GLN A 189 16.42 -6.50 -2.22
N PRO A 190 15.08 -6.38 -2.34
CA PRO A 190 14.21 -7.48 -2.79
C PRO A 190 14.62 -8.13 -4.11
N PRO A 191 15.05 -7.39 -5.16
CA PRO A 191 15.55 -8.02 -6.39
C PRO A 191 16.82 -8.84 -6.16
N ASP A 192 17.74 -8.37 -5.31
CA ASP A 192 18.99 -9.07 -5.00
C ASP A 192 18.75 -10.32 -4.16
N ILE A 193 17.76 -10.28 -3.24
CA ILE A 193 17.32 -11.46 -2.48
C ILE A 193 16.84 -12.55 -3.43
N TYR A 194 15.99 -12.21 -4.41
CA TYR A 194 15.52 -13.19 -5.39
C TYR A 194 16.65 -13.75 -6.24
N ALA A 195 17.58 -12.89 -6.67
CA ALA A 195 18.76 -13.33 -7.42
C ALA A 195 19.68 -14.26 -6.59
N ALA A 196 19.95 -13.92 -5.33
CA ALA A 196 20.76 -14.74 -4.41
C ALA A 196 20.07 -16.08 -4.09
N TRP A 197 18.73 -16.06 -3.95
CA TRP A 197 17.94 -17.28 -3.82
C TRP A 197 18.12 -18.21 -5.01
N LYS A 198 18.02 -17.69 -6.24
CA LYS A 198 18.19 -18.50 -7.47
C LYS A 198 19.58 -19.12 -7.58
N ARG A 199 20.63 -18.43 -7.12
CA ARG A 199 22.01 -18.93 -7.12
C ARG A 199 22.36 -19.87 -5.95
N ASN A 200 21.44 -20.07 -4.99
CA ASN A 200 21.68 -20.79 -3.73
C ASN A 200 22.72 -20.12 -2.81
N ASP A 201 22.87 -18.80 -2.85
CA ASP A 201 23.81 -18.07 -2.01
C ASP A 201 23.28 -17.85 -0.58
N ILE A 202 21.97 -18.03 -0.36
CA ILE A 202 21.27 -17.89 0.91
C ILE A 202 20.41 -19.12 1.24
N ASP A 203 20.25 -19.41 2.53
CA ASP A 203 19.42 -20.50 3.05
C ASP A 203 17.95 -20.08 3.20
N GLY A 204 17.71 -18.80 3.43
CA GLY A 204 16.38 -18.20 3.59
C GLY A 204 16.41 -16.70 3.47
N ALA A 205 15.21 -16.10 3.50
CA ALA A 205 15.02 -14.67 3.53
C ALA A 205 13.78 -14.29 4.36
N TYR A 206 13.87 -13.20 5.11
CA TYR A 206 12.69 -12.53 5.66
C TYR A 206 12.34 -11.37 4.74
N ILE A 207 11.18 -11.43 4.09
CA ILE A 207 10.85 -10.50 3.02
C ILE A 207 9.33 -10.38 2.81
N TRP A 208 8.90 -9.29 2.18
CA TRP A 208 7.52 -8.97 1.85
C TRP A 208 7.11 -9.33 0.42
N GLN A 209 5.82 -9.20 0.14
CA GLN A 209 5.24 -9.39 -1.18
C GLN A 209 5.69 -8.28 -2.17
N PRO A 210 5.89 -8.59 -3.47
CA PRO A 210 5.67 -9.88 -4.12
C PRO A 210 6.87 -10.86 -4.06
N THR A 211 8.01 -10.45 -3.52
CA THR A 211 9.21 -11.31 -3.47
C THR A 211 8.96 -12.57 -2.64
N GLN A 212 8.22 -12.45 -1.53
CA GLN A 212 7.79 -13.61 -0.73
C GLN A 212 7.11 -14.69 -1.60
N ALA A 213 6.11 -14.31 -2.40
CA ALA A 213 5.39 -15.24 -3.28
C ALA A 213 6.33 -15.90 -4.29
N LYS A 214 7.26 -15.13 -4.89
CA LYS A 214 8.27 -15.65 -5.81
C LYS A 214 9.17 -16.70 -5.15
N LEU A 215 9.59 -16.49 -3.88
CA LEU A 215 10.39 -17.47 -3.14
C LEU A 215 9.57 -18.74 -2.81
N VAL A 216 8.33 -18.57 -2.40
CA VAL A 216 7.42 -19.71 -2.10
C VAL A 216 7.18 -20.53 -3.36
N SER A 217 6.90 -19.92 -4.51
CA SER A 217 6.73 -20.59 -5.80
C SER A 217 8.00 -21.32 -6.24
N ASP A 218 9.18 -20.81 -5.87
CA ASP A 218 10.47 -21.45 -6.15
C ASP A 218 10.93 -22.39 -5.01
N SER A 219 10.03 -23.23 -4.54
CA SER A 219 10.28 -24.27 -3.53
C SER A 219 10.64 -23.75 -2.13
N GLY A 220 10.20 -22.53 -1.78
CA GLY A 220 10.32 -22.01 -0.45
C GLY A 220 9.27 -22.55 0.52
N THR A 221 9.61 -22.58 1.80
CA THR A 221 8.71 -22.93 2.90
C THR A 221 8.66 -21.77 3.89
N VAL A 222 7.47 -21.32 4.26
CA VAL A 222 7.27 -20.30 5.30
C VAL A 222 7.51 -20.91 6.67
N ILE A 223 8.35 -20.27 7.49
CA ILE A 223 8.67 -20.69 8.86
C ILE A 223 7.92 -19.88 9.90
N VAL A 224 7.82 -18.55 9.69
CA VAL A 224 7.08 -17.63 10.57
C VAL A 224 6.65 -16.41 9.77
N THR A 225 5.46 -15.89 10.05
CA THR A 225 4.89 -14.70 9.46
C THR A 225 4.96 -13.50 10.40
N SER A 226 4.91 -12.27 9.87
CA SER A 226 4.78 -11.07 10.70
C SER A 226 3.48 -11.04 11.50
N LYS A 227 2.42 -11.72 11.06
CA LYS A 227 1.17 -11.91 11.82
C LYS A 227 1.41 -12.68 13.13
N GLU A 228 2.11 -13.82 13.05
CA GLU A 228 2.45 -14.63 14.24
C GLU A 228 3.37 -13.89 15.21
N LEU A 229 4.19 -12.96 14.69
CA LEU A 229 5.05 -12.11 15.51
C LEU A 229 4.29 -10.94 16.13
N ALA A 230 3.27 -10.41 15.45
CA ALA A 230 2.40 -9.37 16.00
C ALA A 230 1.68 -9.83 17.27
N ASP A 231 1.26 -11.09 17.34
CA ASP A 231 0.68 -11.72 18.54
C ASP A 231 1.67 -11.78 19.70
N LYS A 232 2.98 -11.67 19.42
CA LYS A 232 4.07 -11.62 20.40
C LYS A 232 4.59 -10.20 20.63
N GLY A 233 3.88 -9.17 20.14
CA GLY A 233 4.20 -7.76 20.33
C GLY A 233 5.15 -7.14 19.29
N VAL A 234 5.53 -7.88 18.23
CA VAL A 234 6.33 -7.36 17.11
C VAL A 234 5.38 -6.91 15.99
N VAL A 235 4.82 -5.71 16.15
CA VAL A 235 3.82 -5.16 15.21
C VAL A 235 4.50 -4.30 14.15
N THR A 236 4.18 -4.55 12.88
CA THR A 236 4.62 -3.78 11.73
C THR A 236 3.45 -3.30 10.88
N ALA A 237 3.61 -2.15 10.22
CA ALA A 237 2.61 -1.51 9.40
C ALA A 237 3.27 -0.65 8.32
N GLU A 238 2.54 -0.31 7.26
CA GLU A 238 2.96 0.62 6.22
C GLU A 238 2.13 1.90 6.27
N PHE A 239 2.78 3.03 6.09
CA PHE A 239 2.12 4.32 6.11
C PHE A 239 2.72 5.33 5.12
N GLY A 240 1.87 6.25 4.68
CA GLY A 240 2.22 7.35 3.82
C GLY A 240 2.84 8.50 4.61
N ILE A 241 3.91 9.05 4.05
CA ILE A 241 4.57 10.26 4.54
C ILE A 241 4.50 11.36 3.49
N VAL A 242 4.40 12.61 3.93
CA VAL A 242 4.38 13.79 3.08
C VAL A 242 5.42 14.81 3.55
N HIS A 243 6.16 15.42 2.63
CA HIS A 243 7.12 16.47 2.94
C HIS A 243 6.42 17.64 3.63
N LYS A 244 6.99 18.16 4.73
CA LYS A 244 6.38 19.22 5.54
C LYS A 244 6.04 20.48 4.74
N ASP A 245 6.96 20.95 3.91
CA ASP A 245 6.75 22.15 3.08
C ASP A 245 5.63 21.92 2.06
N PHE A 246 5.53 20.71 1.48
CA PHE A 246 4.44 20.38 0.57
C PHE A 246 3.10 20.35 1.29
N ALA A 247 3.03 19.69 2.46
CA ALA A 247 1.82 19.64 3.27
C ALA A 247 1.35 21.01 3.74
N GLN A 248 2.28 21.88 4.11
CA GLN A 248 1.98 23.27 4.51
C GLN A 248 1.48 24.11 3.32
N LYS A 249 2.09 23.96 2.15
CA LYS A 249 1.75 24.74 0.96
C LYS A 249 0.47 24.26 0.28
N TYR A 250 0.25 22.93 0.27
CA TYR A 250 -0.86 22.30 -0.45
C TYR A 250 -1.69 21.36 0.44
N PRO A 251 -2.24 21.82 1.58
CA PRO A 251 -2.97 20.96 2.52
C PRO A 251 -4.21 20.32 1.89
N HIS A 252 -4.84 20.99 0.93
CA HIS A 252 -5.99 20.47 0.17
C HIS A 252 -5.61 19.30 -0.74
N ILE A 253 -4.37 19.28 -1.30
CA ILE A 253 -3.86 18.16 -2.09
C ILE A 253 -3.65 16.93 -1.20
N VAL A 254 -3.08 17.11 0.00
CA VAL A 254 -2.92 16.01 0.97
C VAL A 254 -4.27 15.40 1.33
N LYS A 255 -5.27 16.24 1.64
CA LYS A 255 -6.65 15.80 1.92
C LYS A 255 -7.28 15.10 0.71
N GLY A 256 -7.10 15.66 -0.48
CA GLY A 256 -7.57 15.04 -1.73
C GLY A 256 -6.92 13.68 -1.96
N TYR A 257 -5.61 13.54 -1.73
CA TYR A 257 -4.92 12.27 -1.89
C TYR A 257 -5.43 11.21 -0.91
N VAL A 258 -5.66 11.55 0.37
CA VAL A 258 -6.31 10.65 1.34
C VAL A 258 -7.66 10.15 0.82
N SER A 259 -8.48 11.03 0.23
CA SER A 259 -9.77 10.64 -0.35
C SER A 259 -9.62 9.69 -1.56
N LEU A 260 -8.57 9.84 -2.37
CA LEU A 260 -8.30 8.94 -3.48
C LEU A 260 -7.77 7.57 -3.03
N LEU A 261 -6.97 7.54 -1.96
CA LEU A 261 -6.56 6.29 -1.32
C LEU A 261 -7.75 5.54 -0.73
N ASP A 262 -8.65 6.25 -0.06
CA ASP A 262 -9.92 5.70 0.46
C ASP A 262 -10.77 5.10 -0.67
N GLN A 263 -10.90 5.82 -1.79
CA GLN A 263 -11.59 5.31 -2.99
C GLN A 263 -10.94 4.03 -3.54
N ALA A 264 -9.60 3.93 -3.53
CA ALA A 264 -8.90 2.72 -3.96
C ALA A 264 -9.18 1.53 -3.02
N VAL A 265 -9.20 1.75 -1.70
CA VAL A 265 -9.52 0.71 -0.71
C VAL A 265 -10.96 0.22 -0.89
N HIS A 266 -11.92 1.14 -1.07
CA HIS A 266 -13.31 0.76 -1.35
C HIS A 266 -13.45 0.00 -2.67
N TYR A 267 -12.75 0.44 -3.71
CA TYR A 267 -12.73 -0.27 -5.00
C TYR A 267 -12.23 -1.71 -4.85
N TYR A 268 -11.15 -1.92 -4.06
CA TYR A 268 -10.68 -3.27 -3.75
C TYR A 268 -11.73 -4.11 -3.01
N ARG A 269 -12.36 -3.54 -1.99
CA ARG A 269 -13.38 -4.26 -1.20
C ARG A 269 -14.60 -4.68 -2.03
N GLU A 270 -15.01 -3.84 -3.00
CA GLU A 270 -16.13 -4.10 -3.89
C GLU A 270 -15.75 -5.02 -5.07
N LYS A 271 -14.52 -4.93 -5.57
CA LYS A 271 -14.06 -5.57 -6.81
C LYS A 271 -12.67 -6.18 -6.65
N PRO A 272 -12.49 -7.17 -5.76
CA PRO A 272 -11.18 -7.71 -5.44
C PRO A 272 -10.49 -8.36 -6.64
N GLU A 273 -11.21 -9.12 -7.49
CA GLU A 273 -10.65 -9.79 -8.67
C GLU A 273 -10.20 -8.77 -9.73
N GLN A 274 -10.98 -7.69 -9.93
CA GLN A 274 -10.59 -6.62 -10.86
C GLN A 274 -9.39 -5.84 -10.34
N SER A 275 -9.31 -5.61 -9.04
CA SER A 275 -8.16 -4.98 -8.39
C SER A 275 -6.90 -5.83 -8.57
N ALA A 276 -7.01 -7.14 -8.39
CA ALA A 276 -5.92 -8.08 -8.61
C ALA A 276 -5.45 -8.09 -10.07
N GLN A 277 -6.39 -8.05 -11.03
CA GLN A 277 -6.07 -7.92 -12.45
C GLN A 277 -5.30 -6.63 -12.76
N LEU A 278 -5.67 -5.50 -12.14
CA LEU A 278 -4.96 -4.22 -12.30
C LEU A 278 -3.56 -4.26 -11.71
N LEU A 279 -3.41 -4.87 -10.53
CA LEU A 279 -2.13 -4.93 -9.82
C LEU A 279 -1.17 -6.01 -10.33
N SER A 280 -1.66 -7.01 -11.05
CA SER A 280 -0.86 -8.16 -11.51
C SER A 280 0.41 -7.75 -12.27
N LYS A 281 0.30 -6.71 -13.13
CA LYS A 281 1.45 -6.18 -13.88
C LYS A 281 2.48 -5.50 -12.97
N GLU A 282 2.03 -4.71 -12.00
CA GLU A 282 2.92 -4.00 -11.06
C GLU A 282 3.61 -4.98 -10.10
N LEU A 283 2.89 -6.02 -9.68
CA LEU A 283 3.40 -7.06 -8.78
C LEU A 283 4.24 -8.12 -9.51
N GLU A 284 4.19 -8.17 -10.84
CA GLU A 284 4.79 -9.25 -11.66
C GLU A 284 4.32 -10.65 -11.22
N LEU A 285 3.05 -10.76 -10.90
CA LEU A 285 2.35 -11.98 -10.47
C LEU A 285 1.14 -12.23 -11.38
N SER A 286 0.64 -13.45 -11.41
CA SER A 286 -0.67 -13.72 -12.02
C SER A 286 -1.78 -12.99 -11.27
N PRO A 287 -2.94 -12.73 -11.88
CA PRO A 287 -4.09 -12.14 -11.17
C PRO A 287 -4.52 -12.94 -9.95
N GLU A 288 -4.44 -14.26 -10.00
CA GLU A 288 -4.77 -15.15 -8.89
C GLU A 288 -3.78 -15.01 -7.72
N GLU A 289 -2.48 -15.06 -8.00
CA GLU A 289 -1.43 -14.82 -7.00
C GLU A 289 -1.53 -13.40 -6.43
N SER A 290 -1.80 -12.39 -7.28
CA SER A 290 -2.02 -11.02 -6.83
C SER A 290 -3.18 -10.92 -5.84
N LEU A 291 -4.31 -11.59 -6.12
CA LEU A 291 -5.46 -11.62 -5.21
C LEU A 291 -5.11 -12.29 -3.88
N GLN A 292 -4.34 -13.38 -3.92
CA GLN A 292 -3.88 -14.05 -2.70
C GLN A 292 -2.99 -13.12 -1.86
N THR A 293 -2.03 -12.42 -2.49
CA THR A 293 -1.15 -11.48 -1.77
C THR A 293 -1.92 -10.31 -1.18
N MET A 294 -2.90 -9.75 -1.91
CA MET A 294 -3.76 -8.66 -1.45
C MET A 294 -4.56 -9.05 -0.19
N ARG A 295 -5.02 -10.31 -0.09
CA ARG A 295 -5.78 -10.84 1.05
C ARG A 295 -4.93 -11.06 2.32
N GLN A 296 -3.60 -11.07 2.19
CA GLN A 296 -2.67 -11.22 3.33
C GLN A 296 -2.42 -9.93 4.10
N ILE A 297 -2.97 -8.82 3.64
CA ILE A 297 -2.80 -7.48 4.20
C ILE A 297 -4.15 -6.96 4.70
N ILE A 298 -4.14 -6.26 5.83
CA ILE A 298 -5.33 -5.58 6.35
C ILE A 298 -5.32 -4.16 5.81
N TRP A 299 -6.05 -3.94 4.70
CA TRP A 299 -6.22 -2.62 4.08
C TRP A 299 -7.14 -1.74 4.93
N LEU A 300 -6.69 -0.52 5.19
CA LEU A 300 -7.42 0.42 6.05
C LEU A 300 -8.00 1.57 5.22
N ASP A 301 -9.27 1.86 5.42
CA ASP A 301 -9.94 3.03 4.84
C ASP A 301 -9.83 4.28 5.73
N ALA A 302 -10.33 5.42 5.23
CA ALA A 302 -10.24 6.69 5.95
C ALA A 302 -11.00 6.67 7.29
N SER A 303 -12.08 5.91 7.42
CA SER A 303 -12.87 5.83 8.64
C SER A 303 -12.12 5.11 9.77
N GLU A 304 -11.27 4.16 9.40
CA GLU A 304 -10.46 3.36 10.32
C GLU A 304 -9.22 4.09 10.84
N GLN A 305 -8.82 5.22 10.20
CA GLN A 305 -7.62 5.96 10.58
C GLN A 305 -7.70 6.57 11.98
N LYS A 306 -8.89 6.98 12.43
CA LYS A 306 -9.07 7.72 13.71
C LYS A 306 -8.45 7.03 14.91
N LYS A 307 -8.58 5.71 15.03
CA LYS A 307 -8.02 4.95 16.16
C LYS A 307 -6.49 4.94 16.15
N TYR A 308 -5.86 5.01 14.97
CA TYR A 308 -4.41 4.97 14.81
C TYR A 308 -3.77 6.34 14.98
N PHE A 309 -4.41 7.38 14.45
CA PHE A 309 -3.91 8.77 14.53
C PHE A 309 -4.23 9.44 15.87
N GLY A 310 -5.26 8.97 16.57
CA GLY A 310 -5.70 9.53 17.83
C GLY A 310 -6.57 10.76 17.66
N GLN A 311 -7.14 11.22 18.78
CA GLN A 311 -7.97 12.42 18.87
C GLN A 311 -7.31 13.46 19.79
N SER A 312 -7.89 14.65 19.87
CA SER A 312 -7.41 15.71 20.77
C SER A 312 -7.28 15.18 22.22
N GLY A 313 -6.08 15.30 22.78
CA GLY A 313 -5.77 14.87 24.15
C GLY A 313 -5.45 13.37 24.33
N GLN A 314 -5.60 12.51 23.31
CA GLN A 314 -5.25 11.09 23.39
C GLN A 314 -4.31 10.69 22.24
N PRO A 315 -3.12 10.13 22.53
CA PRO A 315 -2.24 9.56 21.51
C PRO A 315 -2.91 8.42 20.78
N GLY A 316 -2.74 8.39 19.45
CA GLY A 316 -3.19 7.25 18.63
C GLY A 316 -2.30 6.03 18.79
N GLN A 317 -2.82 4.88 18.38
CA GLN A 317 -2.10 3.61 18.46
C GLN A 317 -0.79 3.64 17.65
N LEU A 318 -0.76 4.34 16.49
CA LEU A 318 0.42 4.43 15.63
C LEU A 318 1.59 5.12 16.33
N ALA A 319 1.34 6.19 17.11
CA ALA A 319 2.41 6.86 17.86
C ALA A 319 3.07 5.92 18.88
N LYS A 320 2.27 5.07 19.53
CA LYS A 320 2.79 4.04 20.45
C LYS A 320 3.60 2.99 19.72
N VAL A 321 3.10 2.47 18.59
CA VAL A 321 3.82 1.48 17.76
C VAL A 321 5.16 2.06 17.30
N LEU A 322 5.18 3.32 16.83
CA LEU A 322 6.42 4.00 16.42
C LEU A 322 7.40 4.18 17.59
N LYS A 323 6.90 4.49 18.81
CA LYS A 323 7.73 4.58 20.01
C LYS A 323 8.32 3.22 20.40
N ASP A 324 7.50 2.18 20.47
CA ASP A 324 7.94 0.82 20.81
C ASP A 324 8.97 0.31 19.77
N THR A 325 8.73 0.61 18.48
CA THR A 325 9.68 0.33 17.38
C THR A 325 10.99 1.10 17.60
N GLY A 326 10.92 2.39 17.91
CA GLY A 326 12.09 3.22 18.17
C GLY A 326 12.92 2.70 19.35
N ASP A 327 12.28 2.33 20.46
CA ASP A 327 12.95 1.75 21.61
C ASP A 327 13.66 0.44 21.25
N TYR A 328 13.02 -0.41 20.48
CA TYR A 328 13.65 -1.63 20.00
C TYR A 328 14.87 -1.34 19.11
N LEU A 329 14.75 -0.38 18.18
CA LEU A 329 15.85 0.03 17.30
C LEU A 329 17.07 0.57 18.07
N VAL A 330 16.87 1.20 19.24
CA VAL A 330 17.96 1.58 20.15
C VAL A 330 18.66 0.33 20.68
N THR A 331 17.93 -0.71 21.09
CA THR A 331 18.54 -1.97 21.56
C THR A 331 19.35 -2.65 20.46
N GLN A 332 18.99 -2.45 19.20
CA GLN A 332 19.70 -2.94 18.02
C GLN A 332 20.83 -2.00 17.54
N LYS A 333 21.07 -0.89 18.24
CA LYS A 333 22.06 0.15 17.88
C LYS A 333 21.83 0.76 16.50
N ALA A 334 20.61 0.68 15.97
CA ALA A 334 20.22 1.27 14.68
C ALA A 334 20.03 2.78 14.77
N ILE A 335 19.62 3.27 15.95
CA ILE A 335 19.56 4.70 16.31
C ILE A 335 20.14 4.89 17.72
N PRO A 336 20.75 6.05 18.02
CA PRO A 336 21.38 6.30 19.32
C PRO A 336 20.37 6.47 20.45
N SER A 337 19.19 7.02 20.15
CA SER A 337 18.09 7.24 21.08
C SER A 337 16.74 7.26 20.35
N ALA A 338 15.69 6.84 21.02
CA ALA A 338 14.33 6.97 20.52
C ALA A 338 13.67 8.21 21.15
N PRO A 339 13.01 9.08 20.35
CA PRO A 339 12.20 10.16 20.89
C PRO A 339 11.10 9.66 21.82
N ASP A 340 10.51 10.55 22.60
CA ASP A 340 9.31 10.23 23.36
C ASP A 340 8.07 10.05 22.47
N VAL A 341 7.00 9.51 23.01
CA VAL A 341 5.75 9.27 22.28
C VAL A 341 5.13 10.56 21.75
N THR A 342 5.39 11.70 22.40
CA THR A 342 4.87 13.03 22.00
C THR A 342 5.49 13.45 20.66
N THR A 343 6.78 13.22 20.47
CA THR A 343 7.47 13.48 19.20
C THR A 343 6.86 12.68 18.04
N TYR A 344 6.64 11.38 18.25
CA TYR A 344 5.96 10.53 17.26
C TYR A 344 4.53 11.01 17.00
N GLN A 345 3.79 11.40 18.05
CA GLN A 345 2.43 11.92 17.92
C GLN A 345 2.37 13.24 17.13
N GLN A 346 3.35 14.12 17.29
CA GLN A 346 3.46 15.38 16.56
C GLN A 346 3.80 15.19 15.08
N ALA A 347 4.41 14.05 14.73
CA ALA A 347 4.66 13.71 13.34
C ALA A 347 3.41 13.25 12.57
N LEU A 348 2.27 12.98 13.24
CA LEU A 348 1.04 12.53 12.62
C LEU A 348 0.13 13.70 12.24
N LEU A 349 -0.36 13.75 10.99
CA LEU A 349 -1.35 14.73 10.49
C LEU A 349 -2.78 14.37 10.95
N ARG A 350 -3.04 14.49 12.26
CA ARG A 350 -4.33 14.10 12.88
C ARG A 350 -5.54 14.90 12.40
N ASP A 351 -5.31 16.12 11.95
CA ASP A 351 -6.39 17.04 11.55
C ASP A 351 -7.12 16.60 10.28
N LEU A 352 -6.52 15.69 9.51
CA LEU A 352 -7.16 15.07 8.36
C LEU A 352 -8.37 14.19 8.72
N TYR A 353 -8.48 13.74 10.00
CA TYR A 353 -9.47 12.77 10.47
C TYR A 353 -10.38 13.29 11.57
N LYS A 354 -10.46 14.61 11.74
CA LYS A 354 -11.35 15.26 12.71
C LYS A 354 -12.81 15.27 12.26
#